data_749f5200d2cd80854689412c80f4b966
#
_entry.id   749f5200d2cd80854689412c80f4b966
#
_cell.length_a   1.000
_cell.length_b   1.000
_cell.length_c   1.000
_cell.angle_alpha   90.00
_cell.angle_beta   90.00
_cell.angle_gamma   90.00
#
_symmetry.space_group_name_H-M   'P 1'
#
loop_
_entity.id
_entity.type
_entity.pdbx_description
1 polymer ?
#
loop_
_entity_poly.entity_id
_entity_poly.type
_entity_poly.pdbx_seq_one_letter_code
_entity_poly.pdbx_strand_id
1 'polypeptide(L)'
;MKDNENIPDVMADIGRRAKAAAAELAHASAERKHAALIGAAEAVWKSRAEIMAANVKDLAFGRDKGLSDAMMDRLLLDEPRIQAMVDGLRAVAEQADPVGEVLAEWTQPTGLNIQRVRTPLGVIGVIYESRPNVTADAGALCLKAGNAVILRGGSESSHSATAIHAALQQGLTDANLPADAIQLVPTRDRAAVQEMLTMTDTIDVIVPRGGKGLVGLVQREARVPVFAHLEGIVHIYVDKDADPETALKVVLNAKTRRTGICGAAECLLIHEDVAGTIGQSLINALLEAGVEVRGDKTLGAIAGVTPAEDGDWGQEYLDMIIAAKTVKNVEGAIDHIRRYGSNHTDCIITEDTDAVATFFARLDSAILMHNASTQFADGGEFGMGAEIGIATGKMHARGPVGSAQLTSFKYLVRGAGTIRS
;
A
#
# COMPACT_ATOMS: atom_id res chain seq x y z
N MET A 1 -2.06 -16.71 -26.22
CA MET A 1 -1.36 -17.93 -25.73
C MET A 1 -1.82 -19.11 -26.55
N LYS A 2 -0.90 -19.93 -27.00
CA LYS A 2 -1.23 -21.25 -27.59
C LYS A 2 -1.71 -22.14 -26.43
N ASP A 3 -2.80 -22.87 -26.61
CA ASP A 3 -3.48 -23.70 -25.57
C ASP A 3 -2.65 -24.86 -24.99
N ASN A 4 -1.30 -24.85 -25.11
CA ASN A 4 -0.38 -25.92 -24.73
C ASN A 4 0.87 -25.46 -23.97
N GLU A 5 0.94 -24.22 -23.49
CA GLU A 5 2.09 -23.79 -22.68
C GLU A 5 1.91 -24.22 -21.23
N ASN A 6 2.84 -25.03 -20.72
CA ASN A 6 2.87 -25.46 -19.33
C ASN A 6 3.14 -24.25 -18.42
N ILE A 7 2.19 -23.89 -17.54
CA ILE A 7 2.29 -22.70 -16.68
C ILE A 7 3.56 -22.72 -15.83
N PRO A 8 3.96 -23.81 -15.17
CA PRO A 8 5.24 -23.88 -14.45
C PRO A 8 6.45 -23.48 -15.31
N ASP A 9 6.54 -23.95 -16.55
CA ASP A 9 7.67 -23.63 -17.44
C ASP A 9 7.69 -22.14 -17.82
N VAL A 10 6.51 -21.57 -18.12
CA VAL A 10 6.35 -20.13 -18.40
C VAL A 10 6.78 -19.29 -17.21
N MET A 11 6.34 -19.66 -16.01
CA MET A 11 6.67 -18.94 -14.79
C MET A 11 8.14 -19.07 -14.41
N ALA A 12 8.74 -20.26 -14.61
CA ALA A 12 10.17 -20.48 -14.41
C ALA A 12 11.02 -19.62 -15.35
N ASP A 13 10.61 -19.50 -16.64
CA ASP A 13 11.28 -18.64 -17.62
C ASP A 13 11.18 -17.15 -17.23
N ILE A 14 9.99 -16.68 -16.86
CA ILE A 14 9.76 -15.30 -16.36
C ILE A 14 10.65 -15.03 -15.15
N GLY A 15 10.68 -15.92 -14.16
CA GLY A 15 11.51 -15.77 -12.96
C GLY A 15 12.99 -15.68 -13.28
N ARG A 16 13.49 -16.55 -14.17
CA ARG A 16 14.90 -16.55 -14.60
C ARG A 16 15.28 -15.23 -15.30
N ARG A 17 14.43 -14.73 -16.20
CA ARG A 17 14.67 -13.46 -16.92
C ARG A 17 14.60 -12.27 -15.95
N ALA A 18 13.64 -12.27 -15.02
CA ALA A 18 13.53 -11.22 -14.00
C ALA A 18 14.79 -11.17 -13.11
N LYS A 19 15.31 -12.33 -12.70
CA LYS A 19 16.53 -12.41 -11.87
C LYS A 19 17.76 -11.87 -12.61
N ALA A 20 17.89 -12.18 -13.91
CA ALA A 20 18.95 -11.62 -14.74
C ALA A 20 18.83 -10.10 -14.88
N ALA A 21 17.62 -9.60 -15.14
CA ALA A 21 17.35 -8.16 -15.23
C ALA A 21 17.61 -7.44 -13.88
N ALA A 22 17.22 -8.03 -12.75
CA ALA A 22 17.49 -7.46 -11.42
C ALA A 22 19.00 -7.32 -11.14
N ALA A 23 19.81 -8.30 -11.57
CA ALA A 23 21.26 -8.23 -11.42
C ALA A 23 21.86 -7.06 -12.20
N GLU A 24 21.33 -6.73 -13.38
CA GLU A 24 21.75 -5.56 -14.17
C GLU A 24 21.25 -4.26 -13.53
N LEU A 25 19.97 -4.20 -13.12
CA LEU A 25 19.38 -3.02 -12.51
C LEU A 25 20.05 -2.59 -11.22
N ALA A 26 20.56 -3.55 -10.43
CA ALA A 26 21.27 -3.27 -9.18
C ALA A 26 22.50 -2.37 -9.37
N HIS A 27 23.00 -2.25 -10.60
CA HIS A 27 24.13 -1.42 -11.00
C HIS A 27 23.75 -0.28 -11.94
N ALA A 28 22.47 -0.14 -12.29
CA ALA A 28 22.01 0.95 -13.14
C ALA A 28 22.15 2.31 -12.43
N SER A 29 22.64 3.32 -13.14
CA SER A 29 22.78 4.66 -12.57
C SER A 29 21.40 5.31 -12.32
N ALA A 30 21.38 6.29 -11.40
CA ALA A 30 20.18 7.07 -11.10
C ALA A 30 19.62 7.76 -12.35
N GLU A 31 20.51 8.28 -13.22
CA GLU A 31 20.15 8.97 -14.46
C GLU A 31 19.47 8.02 -15.46
N ARG A 32 19.95 6.78 -15.58
CA ARG A 32 19.32 5.78 -16.47
C ARG A 32 17.92 5.39 -15.97
N LYS A 33 17.76 5.18 -14.68
CA LYS A 33 16.45 4.89 -14.06
C LYS A 33 15.50 6.06 -14.20
N HIS A 34 15.99 7.29 -13.99
CA HIS A 34 15.22 8.52 -14.22
C HIS A 34 14.75 8.61 -15.67
N ALA A 35 15.68 8.49 -16.64
CA ALA A 35 15.36 8.55 -18.07
C ALA A 35 14.33 7.50 -18.48
N ALA A 36 14.44 6.27 -17.96
CA ALA A 36 13.47 5.20 -18.22
C ALA A 36 12.07 5.55 -17.71
N LEU A 37 11.94 6.14 -16.51
CA LEU A 37 10.67 6.54 -15.92
C LEU A 37 10.04 7.72 -16.70
N ILE A 38 10.83 8.71 -17.11
CA ILE A 38 10.34 9.82 -17.94
C ILE A 38 9.90 9.30 -19.32
N GLY A 39 10.72 8.45 -19.97
CA GLY A 39 10.36 7.84 -21.25
C GLY A 39 9.10 6.97 -21.15
N ALA A 40 8.93 6.24 -20.04
CA ALA A 40 7.71 5.48 -19.76
C ALA A 40 6.49 6.40 -19.60
N ALA A 41 6.61 7.52 -18.87
CA ALA A 41 5.55 8.51 -18.71
C ALA A 41 5.11 9.10 -20.06
N GLU A 42 6.06 9.44 -20.94
CA GLU A 42 5.80 9.95 -22.29
C GLU A 42 5.12 8.87 -23.15
N ALA A 43 5.59 7.62 -23.09
CA ALA A 43 5.01 6.51 -23.83
C ALA A 43 3.58 6.20 -23.37
N VAL A 44 3.29 6.20 -22.07
CA VAL A 44 1.92 6.04 -21.52
C VAL A 44 1.01 7.14 -22.03
N TRP A 45 1.44 8.39 -21.99
CA TRP A 45 0.65 9.50 -22.51
C TRP A 45 0.39 9.41 -24.02
N LYS A 46 1.41 9.07 -24.77
CA LYS A 46 1.32 8.88 -26.22
C LYS A 46 0.34 7.77 -26.58
N SER A 47 0.35 6.69 -25.83
CA SER A 47 -0.52 5.51 -26.05
C SER A 47 -1.87 5.60 -25.34
N ARG A 48 -2.27 6.76 -24.76
CA ARG A 48 -3.49 6.89 -23.95
C ARG A 48 -4.76 6.44 -24.67
N ALA A 49 -4.87 6.72 -25.97
CA ALA A 49 -6.02 6.29 -26.77
C ALA A 49 -6.12 4.75 -26.89
N GLU A 50 -4.97 4.09 -27.05
CA GLU A 50 -4.89 2.62 -27.10
C GLU A 50 -5.19 2.01 -25.72
N ILE A 51 -4.68 2.63 -24.64
CA ILE A 51 -4.95 2.21 -23.25
C ILE A 51 -6.44 2.33 -22.95
N MET A 52 -7.10 3.46 -23.32
CA MET A 52 -8.55 3.62 -23.16
C MET A 52 -9.34 2.60 -23.98
N ALA A 53 -8.94 2.34 -25.23
CA ALA A 53 -9.58 1.32 -26.06
C ALA A 53 -9.42 -0.10 -25.48
N ALA A 54 -8.28 -0.41 -24.88
CA ALA A 54 -8.07 -1.65 -24.15
C ALA A 54 -8.95 -1.71 -22.89
N ASN A 55 -9.07 -0.61 -22.17
CA ASN A 55 -9.90 -0.49 -20.97
C ASN A 55 -11.39 -0.70 -21.25
N VAL A 56 -11.90 -0.24 -22.37
CA VAL A 56 -13.28 -0.52 -22.79
C VAL A 56 -13.57 -2.04 -22.84
N LYS A 57 -12.62 -2.86 -23.30
CA LYS A 57 -12.73 -4.33 -23.32
C LYS A 57 -12.76 -4.90 -21.90
N ASP A 58 -11.91 -4.38 -21.01
CA ASP A 58 -11.86 -4.79 -19.62
C ASP A 58 -13.15 -4.41 -18.88
N LEU A 59 -13.70 -3.22 -19.12
CA LEU A 59 -14.97 -2.78 -18.55
C LEU A 59 -16.15 -3.65 -19.03
N ALA A 60 -16.18 -4.03 -20.32
CA ALA A 60 -17.18 -4.96 -20.85
C ALA A 60 -17.09 -6.31 -20.13
N PHE A 61 -15.88 -6.86 -20.02
CA PHE A 61 -15.63 -8.12 -19.29
C PHE A 61 -16.03 -8.03 -17.82
N GLY A 62 -15.74 -6.90 -17.14
CA GLY A 62 -16.11 -6.66 -15.76
C GLY A 62 -17.64 -6.67 -15.55
N ARG A 63 -18.39 -6.02 -16.43
CA ARG A 63 -19.89 -6.04 -16.43
C ARG A 63 -20.42 -7.45 -16.61
N ASP A 64 -19.91 -8.19 -17.60
CA ASP A 64 -20.32 -9.57 -17.86
C ASP A 64 -20.04 -10.50 -16.68
N LYS A 65 -19.01 -10.21 -15.89
CA LYS A 65 -18.67 -10.93 -14.64
C LYS A 65 -19.45 -10.45 -13.42
N GLY A 66 -20.24 -9.39 -13.53
CA GLY A 66 -21.02 -8.85 -12.42
C GLY A 66 -20.15 -8.19 -11.35
N LEU A 67 -19.08 -7.50 -11.72
CA LEU A 67 -18.27 -6.74 -10.76
C LEU A 67 -19.12 -5.64 -10.11
N SER A 68 -18.87 -5.36 -8.83
CA SER A 68 -19.55 -4.27 -8.12
C SER A 68 -19.16 -2.90 -8.70
N ASP A 69 -20.01 -1.89 -8.47
CA ASP A 69 -19.76 -0.52 -8.93
C ASP A 69 -18.41 0.02 -8.44
N ALA A 70 -18.04 -0.29 -7.20
CA ALA A 70 -16.76 0.08 -6.64
C ALA A 70 -15.57 -0.59 -7.36
N MET A 71 -15.71 -1.84 -7.80
CA MET A 71 -14.69 -2.52 -8.60
C MET A 71 -14.64 -1.98 -10.02
N MET A 72 -15.80 -1.66 -10.60
CA MET A 72 -15.91 -1.03 -11.93
C MET A 72 -15.28 0.36 -11.94
N ASP A 73 -15.49 1.17 -10.89
CA ASP A 73 -14.83 2.46 -10.75
C ASP A 73 -13.31 2.33 -10.66
N ARG A 74 -12.80 1.36 -9.89
CA ARG A 74 -11.36 1.10 -9.80
C ARG A 74 -10.74 0.62 -11.11
N LEU A 75 -11.52 -0.07 -11.95
CA LEU A 75 -11.09 -0.60 -13.23
C LEU A 75 -11.03 0.48 -14.33
N LEU A 76 -11.84 1.51 -14.21
CA LEU A 76 -11.98 2.57 -15.23
C LEU A 76 -10.66 3.33 -15.42
N LEU A 77 -10.26 3.49 -16.68
CA LEU A 77 -9.18 4.37 -17.11
C LEU A 77 -9.73 5.37 -18.15
N ASP A 78 -9.99 6.57 -17.70
CA ASP A 78 -10.24 7.75 -18.53
C ASP A 78 -8.97 8.61 -18.68
N GLU A 79 -9.05 9.66 -19.48
CA GLU A 79 -7.90 10.53 -19.73
C GLU A 79 -7.35 11.17 -18.44
N PRO A 80 -8.17 11.69 -17.49
CA PRO A 80 -7.68 12.18 -16.20
C PRO A 80 -6.93 11.12 -15.38
N ARG A 81 -7.41 9.88 -15.36
CA ARG A 81 -6.76 8.78 -14.62
C ARG A 81 -5.44 8.34 -15.27
N ILE A 82 -5.37 8.38 -16.60
CA ILE A 82 -4.12 8.14 -17.32
C ILE A 82 -3.14 9.30 -17.07
N GLN A 83 -3.61 10.56 -17.04
CA GLN A 83 -2.76 11.69 -16.67
C GLN A 83 -2.22 11.53 -15.24
N ALA A 84 -3.03 11.10 -14.29
CA ALA A 84 -2.58 10.81 -12.93
C ALA A 84 -1.50 9.72 -12.88
N MET A 85 -1.60 8.66 -13.71
CA MET A 85 -0.52 7.67 -13.87
C MET A 85 0.78 8.30 -14.40
N VAL A 86 0.68 9.15 -15.41
CA VAL A 86 1.84 9.88 -15.99
C VAL A 86 2.50 10.76 -14.94
N ASP A 87 1.71 11.49 -14.17
CA ASP A 87 2.20 12.35 -13.11
C ASP A 87 2.84 11.53 -11.98
N GLY A 88 2.28 10.35 -11.64
CA GLY A 88 2.86 9.41 -10.72
C GLY A 88 4.24 8.87 -11.17
N LEU A 89 4.37 8.48 -12.45
CA LEU A 89 5.64 8.05 -13.04
C LEU A 89 6.71 9.16 -12.93
N ARG A 90 6.34 10.40 -13.24
CA ARG A 90 7.23 11.56 -13.11
C ARG A 90 7.59 11.84 -11.66
N ALA A 91 6.63 11.80 -10.74
CA ALA A 91 6.89 12.01 -9.32
C ALA A 91 7.89 10.96 -8.77
N VAL A 92 7.77 9.69 -9.18
CA VAL A 92 8.74 8.65 -8.82
C VAL A 92 10.11 8.89 -9.48
N ALA A 93 10.15 9.39 -10.72
CA ALA A 93 11.40 9.72 -11.39
C ALA A 93 12.21 10.79 -10.62
N GLU A 94 11.53 11.80 -10.08
CA GLU A 94 12.15 12.91 -9.34
C GLU A 94 12.61 12.55 -7.92
N GLN A 95 12.20 11.39 -7.38
CA GLN A 95 12.70 10.95 -6.07
C GLN A 95 14.21 10.77 -6.06
N ALA A 96 14.85 10.95 -4.90
CA ALA A 96 16.22 10.52 -4.70
C ALA A 96 16.38 9.02 -4.98
N ASP A 97 17.48 8.62 -5.60
CA ASP A 97 17.77 7.20 -5.79
C ASP A 97 18.16 6.57 -4.45
N PRO A 98 17.42 5.56 -3.96
CA PRO A 98 17.75 4.94 -2.69
C PRO A 98 18.97 4.01 -2.78
N VAL A 99 19.33 3.52 -3.97
CA VAL A 99 20.40 2.54 -4.14
C VAL A 99 21.77 3.19 -3.92
N GLY A 100 22.55 2.63 -3.02
CA GLY A 100 23.87 3.15 -2.67
C GLY A 100 23.88 4.20 -1.54
N GLU A 101 22.71 4.59 -1.01
CA GLU A 101 22.63 5.47 0.16
C GLU A 101 23.35 4.84 1.36
N VAL A 102 24.25 5.62 2.02
CA VAL A 102 24.92 5.19 3.26
C VAL A 102 24.01 5.48 4.44
N LEU A 103 23.41 4.42 4.98
CA LEU A 103 22.47 4.50 6.13
C LEU A 103 23.20 4.72 7.47
N ALA A 104 24.41 4.22 7.60
CA ALA A 104 25.26 4.37 8.78
C ALA A 104 26.70 4.10 8.42
N GLU A 105 27.62 4.76 9.13
CA GLU A 105 29.06 4.53 9.02
C GLU A 105 29.70 4.62 10.41
N TRP A 106 30.64 3.73 10.69
CA TRP A 106 31.38 3.74 11.94
C TRP A 106 32.74 3.05 11.79
N THR A 107 33.67 3.39 12.68
CA THR A 107 34.99 2.73 12.77
C THR A 107 35.10 1.95 14.06
N GLN A 108 35.52 0.71 13.95
CA GLN A 108 35.79 -0.16 15.12
C GLN A 108 37.16 0.12 15.73
N PRO A 109 37.37 -0.16 17.03
CA PRO A 109 38.71 -0.06 17.67
C PRO A 109 39.78 -0.88 16.96
N THR A 110 39.40 -1.92 16.22
CA THR A 110 40.29 -2.74 15.38
C THR A 110 40.76 -2.03 14.11
N GLY A 111 40.31 -0.84 13.84
CA GLY A 111 40.62 -0.08 12.59
C GLY A 111 39.74 -0.41 11.40
N LEU A 112 38.74 -1.27 11.54
CA LEU A 112 37.76 -1.53 10.46
C LEU A 112 36.81 -0.37 10.32
N ASN A 113 36.72 0.21 9.11
CA ASN A 113 35.65 1.12 8.71
C ASN A 113 34.49 0.30 8.13
N ILE A 114 33.29 0.51 8.64
CA ILE A 114 32.08 -0.24 8.26
C ILE A 114 31.01 0.73 7.82
N GLN A 115 30.51 0.54 6.61
CA GLN A 115 29.35 1.27 6.07
C GLN A 115 28.18 0.31 5.90
N ARG A 116 26.99 0.73 6.29
CA ARG A 116 25.72 0.07 5.95
C ARG A 116 25.09 0.81 4.79
N VAL A 117 25.00 0.17 3.63
CA VAL A 117 24.61 0.80 2.35
C VAL A 117 23.36 0.14 1.79
N ARG A 118 22.40 0.93 1.32
CA ARG A 118 21.17 0.43 0.69
C ARG A 118 21.48 -0.37 -0.57
N THR A 119 20.73 -1.46 -0.77
CA THR A 119 20.79 -2.31 -1.96
C THR A 119 19.38 -2.73 -2.35
N PRO A 120 19.08 -2.96 -3.65
CA PRO A 120 17.80 -3.51 -4.08
C PRO A 120 17.46 -4.82 -3.35
N LEU A 121 16.19 -5.14 -3.23
CA LEU A 121 15.72 -6.45 -2.77
C LEU A 121 16.02 -7.53 -3.82
N GLY A 122 15.83 -7.22 -5.10
CA GLY A 122 16.03 -8.15 -6.20
C GLY A 122 14.83 -8.21 -7.14
N VAL A 123 13.99 -9.23 -7.03
CA VAL A 123 12.77 -9.41 -7.84
C VAL A 123 11.54 -9.30 -6.95
N ILE A 124 10.62 -8.42 -7.32
CA ILE A 124 9.36 -8.20 -6.62
C ILE A 124 8.22 -8.85 -7.41
N GLY A 125 7.44 -9.71 -6.79
CA GLY A 125 6.19 -10.21 -7.36
C GLY A 125 5.02 -9.33 -6.93
N VAL A 126 4.24 -8.78 -7.86
CA VAL A 126 3.06 -7.96 -7.53
C VAL A 126 1.81 -8.60 -8.10
N ILE A 127 0.89 -8.99 -7.22
CA ILE A 127 -0.38 -9.63 -7.57
C ILE A 127 -1.52 -8.66 -7.25
N TYR A 128 -2.29 -8.24 -8.26
CA TYR A 128 -3.29 -7.18 -8.08
C TYR A 128 -4.62 -7.47 -8.79
N GLU A 129 -5.70 -6.91 -8.26
CA GLU A 129 -7.08 -7.06 -8.74
C GLU A 129 -7.67 -5.69 -9.10
N SER A 130 -8.41 -5.63 -10.22
CA SER A 130 -9.27 -4.49 -10.63
C SER A 130 -8.59 -3.10 -10.55
N ARG A 131 -7.27 -3.03 -10.76
CA ARG A 131 -6.49 -1.79 -10.62
C ARG A 131 -5.40 -1.72 -11.70
N PRO A 132 -5.74 -1.43 -12.97
CA PRO A 132 -4.75 -1.44 -14.05
C PRO A 132 -3.62 -0.42 -13.86
N ASN A 133 -3.85 0.68 -13.13
CA ASN A 133 -2.82 1.66 -12.75
C ASN A 133 -1.66 1.05 -11.95
N VAL A 134 -1.91 -0.01 -11.17
CA VAL A 134 -0.85 -0.70 -10.40
C VAL A 134 0.26 -1.22 -11.31
N THR A 135 -0.04 -1.52 -12.59
CA THR A 135 0.99 -1.87 -13.59
C THR A 135 2.06 -0.78 -13.70
N ALA A 136 1.65 0.48 -13.75
CA ALA A 136 2.57 1.63 -13.82
C ALA A 136 3.21 1.93 -12.46
N ASP A 137 2.40 2.02 -11.41
CA ASP A 137 2.86 2.40 -10.07
C ASP A 137 3.91 1.42 -9.52
N ALA A 138 3.60 0.11 -9.58
CA ALA A 138 4.51 -0.94 -9.13
C ALA A 138 5.75 -1.03 -10.01
N GLY A 139 5.59 -0.92 -11.34
CA GLY A 139 6.70 -0.87 -12.28
C GLY A 139 7.67 0.26 -11.97
N ALA A 140 7.15 1.46 -11.73
CA ALA A 140 7.95 2.64 -11.43
C ALA A 140 8.72 2.53 -10.12
N LEU A 141 8.03 2.16 -9.03
CA LEU A 141 8.66 2.06 -7.70
C LEU A 141 9.72 0.98 -7.65
N CYS A 142 9.45 -0.19 -8.25
CA CYS A 142 10.44 -1.27 -8.33
C CYS A 142 11.66 -0.84 -9.16
N LEU A 143 11.46 -0.23 -10.32
CA LEU A 143 12.54 0.28 -11.16
C LEU A 143 13.38 1.35 -10.44
N LYS A 144 12.75 2.32 -9.77
CA LYS A 144 13.45 3.36 -9.00
C LYS A 144 14.33 2.76 -7.92
N ALA A 145 13.83 1.73 -7.22
CA ALA A 145 14.56 1.00 -6.19
C ALA A 145 15.59 -0.01 -6.74
N GLY A 146 15.76 -0.11 -8.07
CA GLY A 146 16.70 -1.02 -8.71
C GLY A 146 16.26 -2.48 -8.72
N ASN A 147 14.97 -2.75 -8.53
CA ASN A 147 14.38 -4.10 -8.57
C ASN A 147 13.77 -4.41 -9.91
N ALA A 148 13.84 -5.66 -10.34
CA ALA A 148 12.93 -6.17 -11.35
C ALA A 148 11.56 -6.49 -10.73
N VAL A 149 10.50 -6.48 -11.55
CA VAL A 149 9.15 -6.79 -11.09
C VAL A 149 8.44 -7.76 -12.02
N ILE A 150 7.74 -8.73 -11.44
CA ILE A 150 6.83 -9.65 -12.12
C ILE A 150 5.40 -9.24 -11.70
N LEU A 151 4.66 -8.70 -12.67
CA LEU A 151 3.30 -8.20 -12.50
C LEU A 151 2.28 -9.27 -12.87
N ARG A 152 1.33 -9.54 -11.99
CA ARG A 152 0.20 -10.43 -12.25
C ARG A 152 -1.11 -9.70 -11.95
N GLY A 153 -1.69 -9.08 -12.97
CA GLY A 153 -2.99 -8.42 -12.91
C GLY A 153 -4.17 -9.39 -12.89
N GLY A 154 -5.31 -8.96 -12.38
CA GLY A 154 -6.57 -9.67 -12.47
C GLY A 154 -7.01 -9.89 -13.93
N SER A 155 -7.85 -10.90 -14.15
CA SER A 155 -8.37 -11.22 -15.48
C SER A 155 -9.18 -10.08 -16.10
N GLU A 156 -9.79 -9.27 -15.25
CA GLU A 156 -10.64 -8.13 -15.58
C GLU A 156 -9.87 -6.88 -16.03
N SER A 157 -8.55 -6.82 -15.79
CA SER A 157 -7.70 -5.67 -16.16
C SER A 157 -6.63 -6.03 -17.20
N SER A 158 -6.68 -7.21 -17.80
CA SER A 158 -5.57 -7.75 -18.56
C SER A 158 -5.27 -7.00 -19.86
N HIS A 159 -6.27 -6.44 -20.53
CA HIS A 159 -6.05 -5.66 -21.76
C HIS A 159 -5.38 -4.32 -21.44
N SER A 160 -5.89 -3.60 -20.45
CA SER A 160 -5.30 -2.34 -19.99
C SER A 160 -3.88 -2.55 -19.46
N ALA A 161 -3.67 -3.58 -18.63
CA ALA A 161 -2.36 -3.90 -18.08
C ALA A 161 -1.33 -4.21 -19.19
N THR A 162 -1.73 -4.92 -20.25
CA THR A 162 -0.87 -5.21 -21.41
C THR A 162 -0.47 -3.93 -22.16
N ALA A 163 -1.43 -3.02 -22.37
CA ALA A 163 -1.14 -1.76 -23.06
C ALA A 163 -0.22 -0.84 -22.24
N ILE A 164 -0.44 -0.75 -20.94
CA ILE A 164 0.42 0.02 -20.02
C ILE A 164 1.82 -0.60 -19.98
N HIS A 165 1.91 -1.93 -19.82
CA HIS A 165 3.20 -2.65 -19.78
C HIS A 165 4.04 -2.40 -21.03
N ALA A 166 3.43 -2.40 -22.22
CA ALA A 166 4.14 -2.10 -23.46
C ALA A 166 4.77 -0.69 -23.45
N ALA A 167 4.06 0.30 -22.91
CA ALA A 167 4.59 1.66 -22.76
C ALA A 167 5.75 1.73 -21.75
N LEU A 168 5.68 0.97 -20.65
CA LEU A 168 6.77 0.89 -19.67
C LEU A 168 8.02 0.24 -20.29
N GLN A 169 7.86 -0.83 -21.06
CA GLN A 169 8.97 -1.48 -21.75
C GLN A 169 9.64 -0.56 -22.78
N GLN A 170 8.88 0.32 -23.43
CA GLN A 170 9.45 1.32 -24.33
C GLN A 170 10.40 2.25 -23.56
N GLY A 171 9.99 2.78 -22.41
CA GLY A 171 10.85 3.64 -21.59
C GLY A 171 12.12 2.94 -21.10
N LEU A 172 12.03 1.65 -20.73
CA LEU A 172 13.22 0.84 -20.37
C LEU A 172 14.19 0.72 -21.55
N THR A 173 13.67 0.37 -22.72
CA THR A 173 14.48 0.16 -23.94
C THR A 173 15.17 1.46 -24.38
N ASP A 174 14.46 2.58 -24.36
CA ASP A 174 14.99 3.90 -24.74
C ASP A 174 16.13 4.36 -23.81
N ALA A 175 16.08 3.93 -22.53
CA ALA A 175 17.13 4.17 -21.54
C ALA A 175 18.23 3.08 -21.51
N ASN A 176 18.22 2.15 -22.45
CA ASN A 176 19.12 0.98 -22.50
C ASN A 176 19.08 0.13 -21.22
N LEU A 177 17.91 0.02 -20.57
CA LEU A 177 17.66 -0.91 -19.48
C LEU A 177 17.01 -2.20 -20.00
N PRO A 178 17.20 -3.34 -19.30
CA PRO A 178 16.60 -4.60 -19.74
C PRO A 178 15.07 -4.52 -19.74
N ALA A 179 14.43 -4.89 -20.85
CA ALA A 179 12.97 -4.92 -20.97
C ALA A 179 12.35 -5.88 -19.95
N ASP A 180 13.07 -6.94 -19.58
CA ASP A 180 12.66 -7.93 -18.57
C ASP A 180 12.71 -7.40 -17.12
N ALA A 181 13.11 -6.14 -16.92
CA ALA A 181 13.03 -5.46 -15.62
C ALA A 181 11.58 -5.28 -15.16
N ILE A 182 10.64 -5.14 -16.11
CA ILE A 182 9.20 -5.10 -15.80
C ILE A 182 8.53 -6.16 -16.68
N GLN A 183 8.08 -7.25 -16.09
CA GLN A 183 7.40 -8.33 -16.78
C GLN A 183 5.94 -8.42 -16.36
N LEU A 184 5.07 -8.75 -17.32
CA LEU A 184 3.66 -9.03 -17.08
C LEU A 184 3.40 -10.51 -17.39
N VAL A 185 2.82 -11.23 -16.43
CA VAL A 185 2.43 -12.64 -16.61
C VAL A 185 1.42 -12.75 -17.74
N PRO A 186 1.71 -13.52 -18.82
CA PRO A 186 0.93 -13.50 -20.06
C PRO A 186 -0.34 -14.34 -20.01
N THR A 187 -0.72 -14.86 -18.84
CA THR A 187 -1.89 -15.73 -18.67
C THR A 187 -2.87 -15.21 -17.65
N ARG A 188 -4.15 -15.49 -17.86
CA ARG A 188 -5.23 -15.23 -16.89
C ARG A 188 -5.43 -16.40 -15.92
N ASP A 189 -4.73 -17.51 -16.09
CA ASP A 189 -4.87 -18.70 -15.24
C ASP A 189 -4.38 -18.38 -13.81
N ARG A 190 -5.18 -18.82 -12.84
CA ARG A 190 -4.85 -18.65 -11.41
C ARG A 190 -3.69 -19.54 -10.96
N ALA A 191 -3.36 -20.60 -11.71
CA ALA A 191 -2.19 -21.43 -11.44
C ALA A 191 -0.90 -20.60 -11.46
N ALA A 192 -0.80 -19.57 -12.29
CA ALA A 192 0.35 -18.66 -12.29
C ALA A 192 0.52 -17.91 -10.95
N VAL A 193 -0.57 -17.61 -10.23
CA VAL A 193 -0.49 -17.06 -8.88
C VAL A 193 0.12 -18.07 -7.92
N GLN A 194 -0.35 -19.33 -7.96
CA GLN A 194 0.18 -20.39 -7.10
C GLN A 194 1.67 -20.63 -7.33
N GLU A 195 2.12 -20.61 -8.60
CA GLU A 195 3.54 -20.69 -8.92
C GLU A 195 4.32 -19.52 -8.29
N MET A 196 3.87 -18.27 -8.48
CA MET A 196 4.53 -17.09 -7.90
C MET A 196 4.73 -17.20 -6.39
N LEU A 197 3.75 -17.74 -5.67
CA LEU A 197 3.81 -17.86 -4.20
C LEU A 197 4.93 -18.78 -3.72
N THR A 198 5.43 -19.66 -4.57
CA THR A 198 6.44 -20.67 -4.25
C THR A 198 7.79 -20.49 -4.94
N MET A 199 7.93 -19.48 -5.80
CA MET A 199 9.15 -19.18 -6.56
C MET A 199 10.27 -18.54 -5.73
N THR A 200 10.65 -19.16 -4.61
CA THR A 200 11.63 -18.64 -3.64
C THR A 200 13.05 -18.45 -4.23
N ASP A 201 13.37 -19.13 -5.33
CA ASP A 201 14.67 -19.02 -5.99
C ASP A 201 14.79 -17.79 -6.89
N THR A 202 13.65 -17.18 -7.25
CA THR A 202 13.59 -16.11 -8.26
C THR A 202 12.79 -14.89 -7.84
N ILE A 203 11.91 -14.98 -6.86
CA ILE A 203 11.16 -13.86 -6.29
C ILE A 203 11.58 -13.65 -4.84
N ASP A 204 11.99 -12.44 -4.50
CA ASP A 204 12.49 -12.08 -3.17
C ASP A 204 11.36 -11.61 -2.23
N VAL A 205 10.36 -10.91 -2.77
CA VAL A 205 9.19 -10.43 -2.00
C VAL A 205 7.95 -10.42 -2.88
N ILE A 206 6.78 -10.74 -2.29
CA ILE A 206 5.47 -10.60 -2.93
C ILE A 206 4.69 -9.47 -2.27
N VAL A 207 4.01 -8.66 -3.10
CA VAL A 207 3.11 -7.59 -2.69
C VAL A 207 1.73 -7.85 -3.29
N PRO A 208 0.75 -8.33 -2.49
CA PRO A 208 -0.64 -8.45 -2.95
C PRO A 208 -1.35 -7.09 -2.88
N ARG A 209 -2.12 -6.77 -3.92
CA ARG A 209 -2.94 -5.57 -4.06
C ARG A 209 -4.37 -5.92 -4.47
N GLY A 210 -5.17 -6.32 -3.53
CA GLY A 210 -6.55 -6.77 -3.78
C GLY A 210 -7.39 -6.79 -2.52
N GLY A 211 -8.54 -7.45 -2.58
CA GLY A 211 -9.41 -7.63 -1.43
C GLY A 211 -8.88 -8.70 -0.45
N LYS A 212 -9.56 -8.79 0.70
CA LYS A 212 -9.26 -9.74 1.79
C LYS A 212 -9.04 -11.18 1.31
N GLY A 213 -9.79 -11.60 0.27
CA GLY A 213 -9.66 -12.95 -0.29
C GLY A 213 -8.29 -13.22 -0.91
N LEU A 214 -7.80 -12.30 -1.75
CA LEU A 214 -6.47 -12.42 -2.37
C LEU A 214 -5.36 -12.28 -1.32
N VAL A 215 -5.42 -11.25 -0.48
CA VAL A 215 -4.38 -11.00 0.52
C VAL A 215 -4.29 -12.17 1.49
N GLY A 216 -5.43 -12.68 1.98
CA GLY A 216 -5.48 -13.84 2.87
C GLY A 216 -4.95 -15.12 2.21
N LEU A 217 -5.21 -15.34 0.92
CA LEU A 217 -4.63 -16.44 0.16
C LEU A 217 -3.11 -16.34 0.14
N VAL A 218 -2.59 -15.17 -0.27
CA VAL A 218 -1.14 -14.92 -0.35
C VAL A 218 -0.47 -15.13 1.02
N GLN A 219 -1.03 -14.58 2.09
CA GLN A 219 -0.47 -14.74 3.44
C GLN A 219 -0.45 -16.18 3.94
N ARG A 220 -1.44 -17.02 3.56
CA ARG A 220 -1.47 -18.43 3.98
C ARG A 220 -0.56 -19.33 3.17
N GLU A 221 -0.40 -19.06 1.87
CA GLU A 221 0.21 -20.01 0.93
C GLU A 221 1.58 -19.59 0.43
N ALA A 222 1.97 -18.31 0.59
CA ALA A 222 3.27 -17.85 0.15
C ALA A 222 4.40 -18.46 0.97
N ARG A 223 5.40 -18.97 0.26
CA ARG A 223 6.73 -19.31 0.80
C ARG A 223 7.72 -18.17 0.61
N VAL A 224 7.44 -17.28 -0.33
CA VAL A 224 8.17 -16.02 -0.54
C VAL A 224 7.73 -15.01 0.53
N PRO A 225 8.63 -14.18 1.10
CA PRO A 225 8.26 -13.09 2.00
C PRO A 225 7.19 -12.18 1.42
N VAL A 226 6.28 -11.66 2.28
CA VAL A 226 5.11 -10.87 1.83
C VAL A 226 5.08 -9.52 2.52
N PHE A 227 4.93 -8.42 1.75
CA PHE A 227 4.52 -7.12 2.26
C PHE A 227 3.03 -6.94 2.03
N ALA A 228 2.25 -6.95 3.10
CA ALA A 228 0.80 -6.84 3.01
C ALA A 228 0.18 -6.27 4.29
N HIS A 229 -1.05 -5.79 4.13
CA HIS A 229 -2.05 -5.72 5.20
C HIS A 229 -3.30 -6.49 4.75
N LEU A 230 -3.97 -7.12 5.68
CA LEU A 230 -5.19 -7.88 5.37
C LEU A 230 -6.41 -6.98 5.35
N GLU A 231 -6.49 -6.08 6.34
CA GLU A 231 -7.61 -5.16 6.58
C GLU A 231 -7.09 -3.85 7.17
N GLY A 232 -7.81 -2.76 6.94
CA GLY A 232 -7.60 -1.45 7.54
C GLY A 232 -8.67 -1.14 8.59
N ILE A 233 -8.67 -1.82 9.73
CA ILE A 233 -9.59 -1.51 10.84
C ILE A 233 -9.04 -0.31 11.61
N VAL A 234 -9.35 0.87 11.12
CA VAL A 234 -8.80 2.14 11.59
C VAL A 234 -9.64 2.70 12.73
N HIS A 235 -8.99 3.06 13.84
CA HIS A 235 -9.64 3.66 15.00
C HIS A 235 -9.27 5.13 15.15
N ILE A 236 -10.25 5.92 15.60
CA ILE A 236 -10.03 7.26 16.09
C ILE A 236 -10.50 7.32 17.55
N TYR A 237 -9.61 7.68 18.46
CA TYR A 237 -9.94 7.94 19.86
C TYR A 237 -10.04 9.42 20.11
N VAL A 238 -11.19 9.86 20.59
CA VAL A 238 -11.47 11.23 21.03
C VAL A 238 -11.39 11.27 22.55
N ASP A 239 -10.34 11.92 23.05
CA ASP A 239 -10.08 12.07 24.48
C ASP A 239 -10.95 13.15 25.14
N LYS A 240 -10.97 13.18 26.47
CA LYS A 240 -11.72 14.20 27.25
C LYS A 240 -11.19 15.63 27.01
N ASP A 241 -9.90 15.77 26.71
CA ASP A 241 -9.23 17.03 26.45
C ASP A 241 -9.12 17.35 24.96
N ALA A 242 -9.99 16.76 24.12
CA ALA A 242 -10.05 17.04 22.69
C ALA A 242 -10.67 18.42 22.41
N ASP A 243 -10.08 19.17 21.45
CA ASP A 243 -10.74 20.35 20.91
C ASP A 243 -11.95 19.94 20.05
N PRO A 244 -13.17 20.42 20.35
CA PRO A 244 -14.38 19.98 19.66
C PRO A 244 -14.38 20.26 18.15
N GLU A 245 -13.80 21.39 17.72
CA GLU A 245 -13.75 21.76 16.30
C GLU A 245 -12.79 20.85 15.52
N THR A 246 -11.62 20.59 16.08
CA THR A 246 -10.64 19.65 15.55
C THR A 246 -11.23 18.24 15.47
N ALA A 247 -11.88 17.76 16.53
CA ALA A 247 -12.52 16.47 16.56
C ALA A 247 -13.55 16.31 15.44
N LEU A 248 -14.42 17.31 15.28
CA LEU A 248 -15.45 17.30 14.24
C LEU A 248 -14.83 17.23 12.82
N LYS A 249 -13.87 18.10 12.53
CA LYS A 249 -13.20 18.14 11.21
C LYS A 249 -12.48 16.83 10.91
N VAL A 250 -11.73 16.31 11.86
CA VAL A 250 -10.91 15.10 11.67
C VAL A 250 -11.79 13.88 11.49
N VAL A 251 -12.78 13.66 12.37
CA VAL A 251 -13.66 12.47 12.31
C VAL A 251 -14.48 12.45 11.04
N LEU A 252 -15.13 13.57 10.68
CA LEU A 252 -15.91 13.63 9.43
C LEU A 252 -15.03 13.37 8.21
N ASN A 253 -13.89 14.05 8.10
CA ASN A 253 -12.98 13.84 6.97
C ASN A 253 -12.48 12.40 6.91
N ALA A 254 -12.08 11.83 8.03
CA ALA A 254 -11.55 10.47 8.10
C ALA A 254 -12.56 9.41 7.65
N LYS A 255 -13.86 9.62 7.88
CA LYS A 255 -14.91 8.69 7.45
C LYS A 255 -15.47 9.01 6.07
N THR A 256 -15.76 10.28 5.77
CA THR A 256 -16.63 10.62 4.61
C THR A 256 -15.88 11.02 3.36
N ARG A 257 -14.59 11.44 3.44
CA ARG A 257 -13.84 11.86 2.25
C ARG A 257 -13.75 10.73 1.22
N ARG A 258 -13.43 9.51 1.65
CA ARG A 258 -13.33 8.32 0.78
C ARG A 258 -13.42 7.07 1.64
N THR A 259 -14.54 6.37 1.57
CA THR A 259 -14.81 5.18 2.39
C THR A 259 -14.04 3.92 1.95
N GLY A 260 -13.83 3.78 0.63
CA GLY A 260 -13.26 2.54 0.03
C GLY A 260 -11.73 2.43 0.10
N ILE A 261 -11.06 3.11 1.03
CA ILE A 261 -9.60 3.02 1.27
C ILE A 261 -9.31 2.54 2.68
N CYS A 262 -8.18 1.85 2.85
CA CYS A 262 -7.77 1.25 4.12
C CYS A 262 -7.44 2.26 5.23
N GLY A 263 -7.29 3.55 4.91
CA GLY A 263 -7.12 4.65 5.87
C GLY A 263 -8.43 5.30 6.31
N ALA A 264 -9.59 4.86 5.81
CA ALA A 264 -10.89 5.35 6.27
C ALA A 264 -11.17 4.89 7.70
N ALA A 265 -11.75 5.77 8.54
CA ALA A 265 -12.11 5.41 9.90
C ALA A 265 -13.24 4.36 9.92
N GLU A 266 -13.06 3.30 10.69
CA GLU A 266 -14.02 2.21 10.84
C GLU A 266 -14.57 2.11 12.27
N CYS A 267 -13.82 2.63 13.25
CA CYS A 267 -14.26 2.66 14.65
C CYS A 267 -13.91 3.98 15.31
N LEU A 268 -14.91 4.59 15.98
CA LEU A 268 -14.80 5.81 16.76
C LEU A 268 -14.87 5.45 18.25
N LEU A 269 -13.83 5.73 19.01
CA LEU A 269 -13.75 5.57 20.45
C LEU A 269 -13.88 6.94 21.11
N ILE A 270 -14.77 7.09 22.10
CA ILE A 270 -15.06 8.37 22.75
C ILE A 270 -14.86 8.20 24.24
N HIS A 271 -14.09 9.11 24.84
CA HIS A 271 -13.93 9.15 26.29
C HIS A 271 -15.30 9.34 26.98
N GLU A 272 -15.58 8.58 28.04
CA GLU A 272 -16.89 8.56 28.71
C GLU A 272 -17.33 9.95 29.22
N ASP A 273 -16.39 10.78 29.68
CA ASP A 273 -16.70 12.12 30.24
C ASP A 273 -17.19 13.10 29.16
N VAL A 274 -16.89 12.88 27.89
CA VAL A 274 -17.31 13.74 26.77
C VAL A 274 -18.33 13.09 25.85
N ALA A 275 -18.82 11.91 26.21
CA ALA A 275 -19.79 11.18 25.40
C ALA A 275 -21.09 11.97 25.18
N GLY A 276 -21.58 12.69 26.22
CA GLY A 276 -22.79 13.51 26.15
C GLY A 276 -22.58 14.90 25.55
N THR A 277 -21.37 15.32 25.23
CA THR A 277 -21.04 16.64 24.68
C THR A 277 -20.39 16.51 23.31
N ILE A 278 -19.06 16.42 23.23
CA ILE A 278 -18.32 16.25 21.97
C ILE A 278 -18.82 14.98 21.27
N GLY A 279 -18.97 13.86 22.01
CA GLY A 279 -19.41 12.59 21.45
C GLY A 279 -20.77 12.70 20.77
N GLN A 280 -21.77 13.29 21.43
CA GLN A 280 -23.09 13.48 20.83
C GLN A 280 -23.03 14.35 19.57
N SER A 281 -22.22 15.43 19.59
CA SER A 281 -22.04 16.29 18.41
C SER A 281 -21.42 15.56 17.22
N LEU A 282 -20.42 14.71 17.47
CA LEU A 282 -19.77 13.89 16.45
C LEU A 282 -20.73 12.87 15.85
N ILE A 283 -21.49 12.17 16.69
CA ILE A 283 -22.47 11.17 16.24
C ILE A 283 -23.56 11.85 15.37
N ASN A 284 -24.10 12.98 15.82
CA ASN A 284 -25.09 13.71 15.04
C ASN A 284 -24.55 14.16 13.68
N ALA A 285 -23.32 14.68 13.64
CA ALA A 285 -22.70 15.12 12.40
C ALA A 285 -22.42 13.96 11.44
N LEU A 286 -22.03 12.78 11.93
CA LEU A 286 -21.88 11.58 11.13
C LEU A 286 -23.22 11.13 10.54
N LEU A 287 -24.30 11.11 11.33
CA LEU A 287 -25.66 10.78 10.88
C LEU A 287 -26.16 11.78 9.82
N GLU A 288 -25.95 13.10 10.03
CA GLU A 288 -26.28 14.14 9.08
C GLU A 288 -25.51 14.02 7.74
N ALA A 289 -24.27 13.52 7.82
CA ALA A 289 -23.48 13.21 6.63
C ALA A 289 -23.89 11.90 5.93
N GLY A 290 -24.90 11.18 6.42
CA GLY A 290 -25.40 9.94 5.87
C GLY A 290 -24.61 8.69 6.28
N VAL A 291 -23.82 8.76 7.35
CA VAL A 291 -23.08 7.62 7.90
C VAL A 291 -24.01 6.83 8.84
N GLU A 292 -24.14 5.52 8.62
CA GLU A 292 -24.75 4.62 9.60
C GLU A 292 -23.79 4.47 10.80
N VAL A 293 -24.24 4.89 11.98
CA VAL A 293 -23.46 4.75 13.20
C VAL A 293 -23.98 3.56 14.00
N ARG A 294 -23.10 2.60 14.29
CA ARG A 294 -23.38 1.45 15.16
C ARG A 294 -22.75 1.68 16.52
N GLY A 295 -23.60 2.09 17.47
CA GLY A 295 -23.17 2.55 18.80
C GLY A 295 -23.31 1.50 19.89
N ASP A 296 -22.44 1.59 20.90
CA ASP A 296 -22.61 0.86 22.16
C ASP A 296 -23.88 1.31 22.90
N LYS A 297 -24.14 0.72 24.07
CA LYS A 297 -25.35 1.05 24.86
C LYS A 297 -25.48 2.53 25.21
N THR A 298 -24.36 3.24 25.45
CA THR A 298 -24.35 4.68 25.81
C THR A 298 -24.71 5.54 24.60
N LEU A 299 -24.03 5.32 23.49
CA LEU A 299 -24.23 6.07 22.24
C LEU A 299 -25.52 5.64 21.53
N GLY A 300 -25.98 4.41 21.71
CA GLY A 300 -27.24 3.89 21.18
C GLY A 300 -28.50 4.58 21.76
N ALA A 301 -28.35 5.40 22.80
CA ALA A 301 -29.41 6.30 23.27
C ALA A 301 -29.65 7.51 22.37
N ILE A 302 -28.70 7.84 21.47
CA ILE A 302 -28.82 8.94 20.51
C ILE A 302 -29.73 8.51 19.36
N ALA A 303 -30.70 9.36 19.01
CA ALA A 303 -31.66 9.07 17.94
C ALA A 303 -30.93 8.87 16.59
N GLY A 304 -31.25 7.77 15.89
CA GLY A 304 -30.66 7.42 14.59
C GLY A 304 -29.44 6.48 14.69
N VAL A 305 -28.95 6.21 15.89
CA VAL A 305 -27.85 5.24 16.10
C VAL A 305 -28.43 3.80 16.13
N THR A 306 -27.83 2.90 15.37
CA THR A 306 -28.12 1.47 15.39
C THR A 306 -27.33 0.80 16.53
N PRO A 307 -27.94 -0.08 17.35
CA PRO A 307 -27.17 -0.84 18.35
C PRO A 307 -26.06 -1.66 17.70
N ALA A 308 -24.84 -1.53 18.22
CA ALA A 308 -23.70 -2.33 17.77
C ALA A 308 -23.77 -3.76 18.27
N GLU A 309 -23.34 -4.69 17.45
CA GLU A 309 -23.13 -6.11 17.78
C GLU A 309 -21.63 -6.38 18.05
N ASP A 310 -21.31 -7.53 18.64
CA ASP A 310 -19.91 -7.88 18.96
C ASP A 310 -18.99 -7.93 17.71
N GLY A 311 -19.55 -8.26 16.56
CA GLY A 311 -18.81 -8.32 15.29
C GLY A 311 -18.44 -6.95 14.72
N ASP A 312 -19.12 -5.88 15.13
CA ASP A 312 -18.88 -4.52 14.60
C ASP A 312 -17.52 -3.92 15.03
N TRP A 313 -16.99 -4.34 16.18
CA TRP A 313 -15.77 -3.76 16.75
C TRP A 313 -14.50 -4.05 15.93
N GLY A 314 -14.47 -5.15 15.21
CA GLY A 314 -13.33 -5.57 14.38
C GLY A 314 -13.70 -5.68 12.89
N GLN A 315 -14.62 -4.84 12.42
CA GLN A 315 -15.11 -4.87 11.04
C GLN A 315 -14.53 -3.73 10.21
N GLU A 316 -13.96 -4.07 9.06
CA GLU A 316 -13.66 -3.12 7.99
C GLU A 316 -14.89 -3.03 7.07
N TYR A 317 -15.64 -1.92 7.14
CA TYR A 317 -16.87 -1.75 6.35
C TYR A 317 -16.61 -1.31 4.91
N LEU A 318 -15.62 -0.44 4.71
CA LEU A 318 -15.32 0.21 3.42
C LEU A 318 -16.55 0.93 2.82
N ASP A 319 -17.45 1.39 3.67
CA ASP A 319 -18.72 2.00 3.34
C ASP A 319 -19.05 3.15 4.31
N MET A 320 -20.17 3.83 4.11
CA MET A 320 -20.70 4.88 4.99
C MET A 320 -21.27 4.28 6.29
N ILE A 321 -20.49 3.43 6.96
CA ILE A 321 -20.82 2.77 8.22
C ILE A 321 -19.62 2.93 9.17
N ILE A 322 -19.87 3.23 10.44
CA ILE A 322 -18.84 3.31 11.47
C ILE A 322 -19.34 2.72 12.79
N ALA A 323 -18.50 1.91 13.46
CA ALA A 323 -18.75 1.50 14.84
C ALA A 323 -18.35 2.65 15.80
N ALA A 324 -19.11 2.85 16.87
CA ALA A 324 -18.82 3.88 17.86
C ALA A 324 -18.97 3.35 19.29
N LYS A 325 -17.98 3.59 20.15
CA LYS A 325 -17.94 3.06 21.50
C LYS A 325 -17.42 4.05 22.51
N THR A 326 -18.01 4.06 23.69
CA THR A 326 -17.48 4.77 24.85
C THR A 326 -16.37 3.98 25.55
N VAL A 327 -15.31 4.66 25.93
CA VAL A 327 -14.17 4.08 26.67
C VAL A 327 -13.84 4.96 27.86
N LYS A 328 -13.31 4.35 28.92
CA LYS A 328 -13.07 5.05 30.18
C LYS A 328 -11.98 6.13 30.08
N ASN A 329 -10.94 5.88 29.29
CA ASN A 329 -9.75 6.73 29.15
C ASN A 329 -8.87 6.22 28.00
N VAL A 330 -7.70 6.82 27.81
CA VAL A 330 -6.72 6.42 26.80
C VAL A 330 -6.32 4.94 26.92
N GLU A 331 -6.22 4.40 28.13
CA GLU A 331 -5.91 2.99 28.37
C GLU A 331 -7.02 2.07 27.83
N GLY A 332 -8.28 2.41 28.07
CA GLY A 332 -9.43 1.69 27.55
C GLY A 332 -9.49 1.73 26.00
N ALA A 333 -9.09 2.86 25.40
CA ALA A 333 -8.96 2.96 23.95
C ALA A 333 -7.84 2.05 23.42
N ILE A 334 -6.66 2.06 24.06
CA ILE A 334 -5.53 1.20 23.72
C ILE A 334 -5.91 -0.28 23.80
N ASP A 335 -6.59 -0.68 24.87
CA ASP A 335 -7.02 -2.09 25.03
C ASP A 335 -8.03 -2.50 23.97
N HIS A 336 -8.95 -1.60 23.58
CA HIS A 336 -9.88 -1.84 22.48
C HIS A 336 -9.15 -2.01 21.15
N ILE A 337 -8.26 -1.07 20.80
CA ILE A 337 -7.48 -1.09 19.56
C ILE A 337 -6.60 -2.34 19.46
N ARG A 338 -5.94 -2.74 20.56
CA ARG A 338 -5.14 -3.97 20.60
C ARG A 338 -5.96 -5.23 20.35
N ARG A 339 -7.20 -5.22 20.78
CA ARG A 339 -8.09 -6.40 20.64
C ARG A 339 -8.71 -6.49 19.25
N TYR A 340 -9.09 -5.37 18.65
CA TYR A 340 -9.93 -5.33 17.45
C TYR A 340 -9.25 -4.68 16.25
N GLY A 341 -8.16 -3.96 16.44
CA GLY A 341 -7.43 -3.27 15.38
C GLY A 341 -6.63 -4.22 14.48
N SER A 342 -6.25 -3.71 13.33
CA SER A 342 -5.48 -4.41 12.30
C SER A 342 -3.99 -4.04 12.29
N ASN A 343 -3.51 -3.22 13.22
CA ASN A 343 -2.18 -2.60 13.24
C ASN A 343 -1.88 -1.74 12.00
N HIS A 344 -2.92 -1.21 11.36
CA HIS A 344 -2.77 -0.37 10.17
C HIS A 344 -2.55 1.09 10.55
N THR A 345 -3.60 1.78 10.94
CA THR A 345 -3.56 3.22 11.27
C THR A 345 -4.52 3.49 12.43
N ASP A 346 -4.06 4.22 13.44
CA ASP A 346 -4.91 4.67 14.53
C ASP A 346 -4.60 6.12 14.88
N CYS A 347 -5.60 6.86 15.34
CA CYS A 347 -5.49 8.28 15.65
C CYS A 347 -6.00 8.58 17.06
N ILE A 348 -5.34 9.50 17.75
CA ILE A 348 -5.84 10.15 18.97
C ILE A 348 -6.14 11.62 18.69
N ILE A 349 -7.26 12.12 19.20
CA ILE A 349 -7.63 13.54 19.17
C ILE A 349 -7.65 14.04 20.59
N THR A 350 -6.73 14.93 20.95
CA THR A 350 -6.56 15.49 22.30
C THR A 350 -5.60 16.68 22.29
N GLU A 351 -5.70 17.54 23.28
CA GLU A 351 -4.69 18.55 23.60
C GLU A 351 -3.78 18.10 24.76
N ASP A 352 -4.06 16.96 25.39
CA ASP A 352 -3.23 16.35 26.43
C ASP A 352 -2.01 15.61 25.83
N THR A 353 -0.82 16.20 25.97
CA THR A 353 0.43 15.64 25.48
C THR A 353 0.84 14.32 26.15
N ASP A 354 0.44 14.10 27.42
CA ASP A 354 0.74 12.86 28.15
C ASP A 354 -0.14 11.70 27.61
N ALA A 355 -1.40 12.00 27.27
CA ALA A 355 -2.28 11.05 26.60
C ALA A 355 -1.72 10.67 25.22
N VAL A 356 -1.21 11.62 24.44
CA VAL A 356 -0.53 11.36 23.14
C VAL A 356 0.69 10.47 23.35
N ALA A 357 1.57 10.83 24.30
CA ALA A 357 2.78 10.04 24.57
C ALA A 357 2.44 8.59 24.98
N THR A 358 1.41 8.41 25.81
CA THR A 358 0.92 7.08 26.22
C THR A 358 0.37 6.29 25.04
N PHE A 359 -0.46 6.92 24.22
CA PHE A 359 -1.05 6.30 23.02
C PHE A 359 0.04 5.83 22.03
N PHE A 360 1.01 6.71 21.74
CA PHE A 360 2.11 6.40 20.80
C PHE A 360 3.07 5.35 21.35
N ALA A 361 3.35 5.36 22.65
CA ALA A 361 4.27 4.40 23.26
C ALA A 361 3.66 2.99 23.39
N ARG A 362 2.34 2.90 23.56
CA ARG A 362 1.67 1.64 23.90
C ARG A 362 0.94 0.98 22.73
N LEU A 363 0.67 1.68 21.65
CA LEU A 363 0.19 1.07 20.40
C LEU A 363 1.35 0.78 19.46
N ASP A 364 1.15 -0.22 18.63
CA ASP A 364 2.16 -0.68 17.67
C ASP A 364 1.55 -0.80 16.26
N SER A 365 0.70 0.15 15.91
CA SER A 365 0.17 0.28 14.56
C SER A 365 1.22 0.86 13.62
N ALA A 366 1.15 0.52 12.33
CA ALA A 366 2.13 0.98 11.35
C ALA A 366 2.16 2.51 11.24
N ILE A 367 1.00 3.14 11.46
CA ILE A 367 0.83 4.59 11.45
C ILE A 367 0.05 5.00 12.70
N LEU A 368 0.61 5.90 13.48
CA LEU A 368 -0.07 6.53 14.61
C LEU A 368 -0.16 8.03 14.35
N MET A 369 -1.35 8.61 14.52
CA MET A 369 -1.63 10.01 14.23
C MET A 369 -2.16 10.74 15.47
N HIS A 370 -1.86 12.02 15.53
CA HIS A 370 -2.38 12.95 16.54
C HIS A 370 -3.03 14.14 15.83
N ASN A 371 -4.29 14.42 16.16
CA ASN A 371 -5.06 15.54 15.61
C ASN A 371 -5.04 15.65 14.08
N ALA A 372 -4.98 14.50 13.38
CA ALA A 372 -4.92 14.43 11.93
C ALA A 372 -5.86 13.37 11.38
N SER A 373 -6.45 13.64 10.21
CA SER A 373 -7.30 12.67 9.52
C SER A 373 -6.51 11.43 9.11
N THR A 374 -7.05 10.26 9.38
CA THR A 374 -6.46 8.98 8.98
C THR A 374 -6.41 8.78 7.46
N GLN A 375 -7.09 9.64 6.69
CA GLN A 375 -7.01 9.71 5.22
C GLN A 375 -5.62 10.12 4.70
N PHE A 376 -4.75 10.68 5.57
CA PHE A 376 -3.34 10.94 5.26
C PHE A 376 -2.46 9.69 5.32
N ALA A 377 -2.99 8.52 5.67
CA ALA A 377 -2.27 7.24 5.61
C ALA A 377 -2.06 6.81 4.16
N ASP A 378 -1.17 7.50 3.45
CA ASP A 378 -0.90 7.38 2.02
C ASP A 378 0.55 7.79 1.73
N GLY A 379 1.24 7.05 0.86
CA GLY A 379 2.65 7.33 0.52
C GLY A 379 2.85 8.66 -0.19
N GLY A 380 1.87 9.13 -0.98
CA GLY A 380 1.91 10.45 -1.60
C GLY A 380 1.89 11.57 -0.55
N GLU A 381 0.98 11.47 0.42
CA GLU A 381 0.85 12.42 1.53
C GLU A 381 2.07 12.40 2.48
N PHE A 382 2.77 11.26 2.57
CA PHE A 382 4.01 11.14 3.36
C PHE A 382 5.26 11.58 2.61
N GLY A 383 5.11 12.19 1.43
CA GLY A 383 6.24 12.69 0.63
C GLY A 383 7.02 11.59 -0.10
N MET A 384 6.46 10.38 -0.19
CA MET A 384 7.06 9.26 -0.92
C MET A 384 6.68 9.25 -2.41
N GLY A 385 5.89 10.22 -2.88
CA GLY A 385 5.41 10.36 -4.25
C GLY A 385 4.41 9.29 -4.69
N ALA A 386 4.62 8.05 -4.33
CA ALA A 386 3.73 6.91 -4.54
C ALA A 386 4.04 5.79 -3.54
N GLU A 387 3.14 4.81 -3.43
CA GLU A 387 3.35 3.59 -2.68
C GLU A 387 2.93 2.35 -3.48
N ILE A 388 3.63 1.24 -3.29
CA ILE A 388 3.21 -0.05 -3.84
C ILE A 388 2.12 -0.71 -2.98
N GLY A 389 1.93 -0.23 -1.77
CA GLY A 389 0.94 -0.64 -0.77
C GLY A 389 1.36 -0.23 0.62
N ILE A 390 0.49 -0.49 1.60
CA ILE A 390 0.79 -0.31 3.02
C ILE A 390 1.08 -1.69 3.63
N ALA A 391 2.14 -1.81 4.44
CA ALA A 391 2.49 -3.04 5.13
C ALA A 391 2.28 -2.88 6.63
N THR A 392 1.58 -3.82 7.26
CA THR A 392 1.36 -3.85 8.72
C THR A 392 2.31 -4.81 9.45
N GLY A 393 2.98 -5.69 8.70
CA GLY A 393 3.99 -6.60 9.22
C GLY A 393 5.22 -5.86 9.78
N LYS A 394 6.02 -6.58 10.59
CA LYS A 394 7.22 -6.02 11.22
C LYS A 394 8.53 -6.39 10.52
N MET A 395 8.48 -6.64 9.22
CA MET A 395 9.69 -6.73 8.41
C MET A 395 10.31 -5.33 8.23
N HIS A 396 11.42 -5.22 7.52
CA HIS A 396 12.12 -3.92 7.37
C HIS A 396 11.26 -2.80 6.74
N ALA A 397 10.20 -3.13 5.98
CA ALA A 397 9.23 -2.17 5.46
C ALA A 397 7.91 -2.26 6.24
N ARG A 398 7.43 -1.14 6.77
CA ARG A 398 6.18 -1.00 7.52
C ARG A 398 5.54 0.37 7.24
N GLY A 399 4.21 0.44 7.22
CA GLY A 399 3.50 1.62 6.74
C GLY A 399 3.50 1.67 5.21
N PRO A 400 3.40 2.86 4.59
CA PRO A 400 3.49 3.02 3.15
C PRO A 400 4.83 2.49 2.61
N VAL A 401 4.78 1.70 1.56
CA VAL A 401 5.96 1.08 0.94
C VAL A 401 6.30 1.82 -0.35
N GLY A 402 7.18 2.79 -0.27
CA GLY A 402 7.74 3.53 -1.40
C GLY A 402 9.06 2.93 -1.91
N SER A 403 9.78 3.68 -2.76
CA SER A 403 11.03 3.21 -3.38
C SER A 403 12.12 2.86 -2.36
N ALA A 404 12.27 3.64 -1.29
CA ALA A 404 13.26 3.38 -0.25
C ALA A 404 12.95 2.10 0.55
N GLN A 405 11.66 1.80 0.79
CA GLN A 405 11.22 0.60 1.50
C GLN A 405 11.35 -0.67 0.65
N LEU A 406 11.45 -0.55 -0.68
CA LEU A 406 11.76 -1.65 -1.60
C LEU A 406 13.26 -1.94 -1.70
N THR A 407 14.03 -1.53 -0.70
CA THR A 407 15.46 -1.82 -0.57
C THR A 407 15.77 -2.54 0.75
N SER A 408 16.89 -3.24 0.79
CA SER A 408 17.53 -3.73 2.00
C SER A 408 18.89 -3.03 2.15
N PHE A 409 19.86 -3.65 2.80
CA PHE A 409 21.20 -3.10 2.93
C PHE A 409 22.25 -4.21 2.91
N LYS A 410 23.48 -3.81 2.59
CA LYS A 410 24.69 -4.64 2.76
C LYS A 410 25.73 -3.86 3.54
N TYR A 411 26.71 -4.58 4.11
CA TYR A 411 27.85 -3.96 4.78
C TYR A 411 29.04 -3.91 3.83
N LEU A 412 29.66 -2.71 3.73
CA LEU A 412 30.96 -2.53 3.10
C LEU A 412 31.99 -2.37 4.23
N VAL A 413 32.93 -3.29 4.31
CA VAL A 413 33.96 -3.31 5.38
C VAL A 413 35.31 -3.08 4.76
N ARG A 414 36.02 -2.05 5.25
CA ARG A 414 37.37 -1.72 4.80
C ARG A 414 38.36 -1.84 5.97
N GLY A 415 39.48 -2.48 5.69
CA GLY A 415 40.61 -2.61 6.62
C GLY A 415 41.94 -2.43 5.91
N ALA A 416 43.00 -2.28 6.65
CA ALA A 416 44.38 -2.16 6.15
C ALA A 416 45.22 -3.39 6.51
N GLY A 417 44.73 -4.60 6.14
CA GLY A 417 45.35 -5.86 6.55
C GLY A 417 44.97 -6.31 7.98
N THR A 418 43.83 -5.78 8.48
CA THR A 418 43.34 -6.08 9.84
C THR A 418 42.96 -7.57 9.94
N ILE A 419 43.53 -8.25 10.93
CA ILE A 419 43.23 -9.65 11.24
C ILE A 419 42.50 -9.75 12.58
N ARG A 420 41.76 -10.82 12.75
CA ARG A 420 41.15 -11.17 14.04
C ARG A 420 42.14 -12.06 14.84
N SER A 421 42.46 -11.67 16.05
CA SER A 421 43.25 -12.50 17.02
C SER A 421 42.42 -13.66 17.54
#